data_769fca0c7fd192d6898204edc1a65cc4
#
_entry.id   769fca0c7fd192d6898204edc1a65cc4
#
_cell.length_a   1.000
_cell.length_b   1.000
_cell.length_c   1.000
_cell.angle_alpha   90.00
_cell.angle_beta   90.00
_cell.angle_gamma   90.00
#
_symmetry.space_group_name_H-M   'P 1'
#
loop_
_entity.id
_entity.type
_entity.pdbx_description
1 polymer ?
#
loop_
_entity_poly.entity_id
_entity_poly.type
_entity_poly.pdbx_seq_one_letter_code
_entity_poly.pdbx_strand_id
1 'polypeptide(L)'
;SETTPAGLDAELARLAAAEIVIPEDFSIAGHARPRSDFDSVAGEARLKRLFGVATLDGYGGLSRAQMAASGGLIAYLEHAGKGTLPFLCAPVKRAATDHMLIDAATRESLELVRSASGSRSGSLLDALDRSVTPGGARLLASDIGAPLMDRAAIQSRLDLVNHYVDNGGARDAMRAALRALPDV
;
A
#
# COMPACT_ATOMS: atom_id res chain seq x y z
N SER A 1 0.29 -5.13 7.07
CA SER A 1 -0.70 -6.20 7.32
C SER A 1 0.00 -7.48 7.78
N GLU A 2 -0.71 -8.34 8.49
CA GLU A 2 -0.30 -9.72 8.75
C GLU A 2 -1.14 -10.63 7.86
N THR A 3 -0.50 -11.66 7.31
CA THR A 3 -1.18 -12.66 6.48
C THR A 3 -0.73 -14.06 6.88
N THR A 4 -1.50 -15.05 6.46
CA THR A 4 -1.12 -16.47 6.61
C THR A 4 -0.21 -16.90 5.45
N PRO A 5 0.53 -18.01 5.57
CA PRO A 5 1.30 -18.54 4.44
C PRO A 5 0.44 -18.75 3.18
N ALA A 6 -0.81 -19.21 3.33
CA ALA A 6 -1.73 -19.40 2.20
C ALA A 6 -2.22 -18.08 1.57
N GLY A 7 -2.22 -16.98 2.32
CA GLY A 7 -2.61 -15.65 1.82
C GLY A 7 -1.44 -14.81 1.30
N LEU A 8 -0.20 -15.30 1.44
CA LEU A 8 0.99 -14.51 1.13
C LEU A 8 1.06 -14.11 -0.34
N ASP A 9 0.81 -15.04 -1.26
CA ASP A 9 0.88 -14.78 -2.70
C ASP A 9 -0.17 -13.74 -3.13
N ALA A 10 -1.39 -13.82 -2.58
CA ALA A 10 -2.43 -12.84 -2.84
C ALA A 10 -2.06 -11.44 -2.32
N GLU A 11 -1.44 -11.37 -1.14
CA GLU A 11 -0.99 -10.11 -0.55
C GLU A 11 0.18 -9.51 -1.33
N LEU A 12 1.15 -10.31 -1.76
CA LEU A 12 2.25 -9.86 -2.63
C LEU A 12 1.74 -9.35 -3.97
N ALA A 13 0.79 -10.09 -4.58
CA ALA A 13 0.16 -9.66 -5.83
C ALA A 13 -0.64 -8.35 -5.67
N ARG A 14 -1.30 -8.16 -4.52
CA ARG A 14 -2.01 -6.93 -4.19
C ARG A 14 -1.06 -5.74 -4.04
N LEU A 15 0.06 -5.94 -3.34
CA LEU A 15 1.05 -4.89 -3.10
C LEU A 15 1.81 -4.52 -4.37
N ALA A 16 2.01 -5.47 -5.27
CA ALA A 16 2.80 -5.31 -6.51
C ALA A 16 4.12 -4.57 -6.26
N ALA A 17 4.78 -4.88 -5.14
CA ALA A 17 5.99 -4.18 -4.71
C ALA A 17 7.11 -4.37 -5.73
N ALA A 18 7.83 -3.28 -6.03
CA ALA A 18 9.00 -3.34 -6.92
C ALA A 18 10.13 -4.18 -6.32
N GLU A 19 10.25 -4.16 -4.98
CA GLU A 19 11.25 -4.92 -4.24
C GLU A 19 10.62 -5.54 -2.99
N ILE A 20 11.05 -6.74 -2.66
CA ILE A 20 10.64 -7.47 -1.46
C ILE A 20 11.90 -7.75 -0.64
N VAL A 21 11.90 -7.34 0.62
CA VAL A 21 13.01 -7.58 1.55
C VAL A 21 12.62 -8.72 2.49
N ILE A 22 13.46 -9.74 2.56
CA ILE A 22 13.19 -10.97 3.28
C ILE A 22 14.34 -11.34 4.22
N PRO A 23 14.08 -12.06 5.32
CA PRO A 23 15.13 -12.75 6.06
C PRO A 23 15.83 -13.79 5.17
N GLU A 24 17.13 -13.98 5.37
CA GLU A 24 17.97 -14.93 4.59
C GLU A 24 17.54 -16.40 4.69
N ASP A 25 16.74 -16.74 5.71
CA ASP A 25 16.17 -18.07 5.92
C ASP A 25 14.78 -18.27 5.29
N PHE A 26 14.27 -17.28 4.53
CA PHE A 26 12.99 -17.40 3.83
C PHE A 26 13.16 -17.87 2.38
N SER A 27 12.27 -18.77 1.93
CA SER A 27 12.33 -19.40 0.61
C SER A 27 11.40 -18.71 -0.41
N ILE A 28 11.36 -17.37 -0.44
CA ILE A 28 10.63 -16.59 -1.43
C ILE A 28 11.61 -15.68 -2.19
N ALA A 29 11.22 -15.24 -3.40
CA ALA A 29 12.03 -14.31 -4.17
C ALA A 29 12.06 -12.94 -3.49
N GLY A 30 13.26 -12.37 -3.30
CA GLY A 30 13.43 -11.07 -2.68
C GLY A 30 14.89 -10.76 -2.33
N HIS A 31 15.12 -9.57 -1.79
CA HIS A 31 16.42 -9.16 -1.27
C HIS A 31 16.65 -9.76 0.12
N ALA A 32 17.49 -10.76 0.21
CA ALA A 32 17.83 -11.42 1.46
C ALA A 32 18.66 -10.47 2.37
N ARG A 33 18.26 -10.40 3.62
CA ARG A 33 18.96 -9.65 4.67
C ARG A 33 19.18 -10.55 5.90
N PRO A 34 20.22 -10.27 6.70
CA PRO A 34 20.45 -11.01 7.93
C PRO A 34 19.20 -11.09 8.81
N ARG A 35 18.94 -12.24 9.38
CA ARG A 35 17.78 -12.43 10.26
C ARG A 35 17.74 -11.46 11.43
N SER A 36 18.90 -11.00 11.91
CA SER A 36 19.01 -9.98 12.94
C SER A 36 18.37 -8.64 12.59
N ASP A 37 18.25 -8.31 11.30
CA ASP A 37 17.55 -7.08 10.86
C ASP A 37 16.06 -7.15 11.16
N PHE A 38 15.49 -8.37 11.23
CA PHE A 38 14.09 -8.66 11.53
C PHE A 38 13.83 -9.04 12.99
N ASP A 39 14.72 -8.62 13.90
CA ASP A 39 14.45 -8.72 15.33
C ASP A 39 13.39 -7.71 15.76
N SER A 40 12.35 -8.16 16.48
CA SER A 40 11.21 -7.31 16.83
C SER A 40 11.55 -6.21 17.84
N VAL A 41 12.51 -6.46 18.74
CA VAL A 41 12.96 -5.47 19.74
C VAL A 41 13.83 -4.41 19.07
N ALA A 42 14.74 -4.84 18.22
CA ALA A 42 15.53 -3.93 17.39
C ALA A 42 14.64 -3.11 16.43
N GLY A 43 13.62 -3.74 15.86
CA GLY A 43 12.61 -3.10 15.00
C GLY A 43 11.83 -2.02 15.74
N GLU A 44 11.36 -2.30 16.94
CA GLU A 44 10.71 -1.31 17.81
C GLU A 44 11.64 -0.13 18.10
N ALA A 45 12.89 -0.40 18.47
CA ALA A 45 13.86 0.65 18.75
C ALA A 45 14.17 1.53 17.52
N ARG A 46 14.27 0.92 16.31
CA ARG A 46 14.44 1.66 15.06
C ARG A 46 13.25 2.57 14.75
N LEU A 47 12.01 2.05 14.90
CA LEU A 47 10.79 2.83 14.69
C LEU A 47 10.71 4.01 15.66
N LYS A 48 10.95 3.78 16.96
CA LYS A 48 10.96 4.84 17.98
C LYS A 48 11.98 5.94 17.66
N ARG A 49 13.18 5.55 17.26
CA ARG A 49 14.24 6.50 16.86
C ARG A 49 13.85 7.27 15.60
N LEU A 50 13.29 6.60 14.58
CA LEU A 50 12.93 7.22 13.31
C LEU A 50 11.85 8.29 13.48
N PHE A 51 10.83 8.00 14.31
CA PHE A 51 9.69 8.90 14.51
C PHE A 51 9.84 9.81 15.75
N GLY A 52 10.93 9.70 16.48
CA GLY A 52 11.19 10.53 17.67
C GLY A 52 10.18 10.33 18.81
N VAL A 53 9.66 9.10 18.97
CA VAL A 53 8.62 8.78 19.95
C VAL A 53 9.11 7.83 21.04
N ALA A 54 8.56 7.97 22.26
CA ALA A 54 8.89 7.09 23.38
C ALA A 54 8.17 5.73 23.31
N THR A 55 6.94 5.70 22.76
CA THR A 55 6.13 4.48 22.58
C THR A 55 5.53 4.42 21.20
N LEU A 56 5.14 3.20 20.75
CA LEU A 56 4.47 2.99 19.47
C LEU A 56 2.94 2.82 19.63
N ASP A 57 2.39 3.06 20.81
CA ASP A 57 0.96 2.84 21.11
C ASP A 57 0.05 3.69 20.22
N GLY A 58 0.47 4.91 19.90
CA GLY A 58 -0.25 5.81 19.00
C GLY A 58 -0.38 5.32 17.54
N TYR A 59 0.38 4.29 17.18
CA TYR A 59 0.33 3.68 15.83
C TYR A 59 -0.56 2.42 15.77
N GLY A 60 -1.45 2.22 16.75
CA GLY A 60 -2.45 1.15 16.73
C GLY A 60 -1.97 -0.20 17.24
N GLY A 61 -0.95 -0.23 18.10
CA GLY A 61 -0.46 -1.46 18.73
C GLY A 61 0.11 -2.46 17.72
N LEU A 62 1.30 -2.18 17.20
CA LEU A 62 1.98 -3.05 16.24
C LEU A 62 2.32 -4.41 16.89
N SER A 63 2.10 -5.50 16.19
CA SER A 63 2.50 -6.82 16.62
C SER A 63 4.03 -7.01 16.53
N ARG A 64 4.54 -8.06 17.18
CA ARG A 64 5.97 -8.41 17.08
C ARG A 64 6.40 -8.66 15.62
N ALA A 65 5.56 -9.31 14.81
CA ALA A 65 5.83 -9.56 13.40
C ALA A 65 5.86 -8.25 12.59
N GLN A 66 4.95 -7.33 12.88
CA GLN A 66 4.92 -6.01 12.24
C GLN A 66 6.13 -5.16 12.62
N MET A 67 6.54 -5.17 13.88
CA MET A 67 7.76 -4.48 14.33
C MET A 67 9.02 -5.08 13.68
N ALA A 68 9.11 -6.40 13.58
CA ALA A 68 10.20 -7.10 12.93
C ALA A 68 10.30 -6.74 11.43
N ALA A 69 9.18 -6.81 10.71
CA ALA A 69 9.13 -6.48 9.29
C ALA A 69 9.47 -5.00 9.01
N SER A 70 8.93 -4.09 9.82
CA SER A 70 9.25 -2.66 9.71
C SER A 70 10.73 -2.39 10.03
N GLY A 71 11.26 -3.06 11.03
CA GLY A 71 12.68 -2.98 11.40
C GLY A 71 13.62 -3.44 10.29
N GLY A 72 13.28 -4.57 9.64
CA GLY A 72 14.01 -5.10 8.49
C GLY A 72 13.98 -4.15 7.28
N LEU A 73 12.82 -3.55 7.00
CA LEU A 73 12.70 -2.55 5.94
C LEU A 73 13.55 -1.31 6.22
N ILE A 74 13.51 -0.77 7.44
CA ILE A 74 14.33 0.39 7.83
C ILE A 74 15.81 0.06 7.71
N ALA A 75 16.26 -1.11 8.19
CA ALA A 75 17.64 -1.55 8.08
C ALA A 75 18.09 -1.68 6.60
N TYR A 76 17.21 -2.18 5.74
CA TYR A 76 17.47 -2.23 4.30
C TYR A 76 17.63 -0.84 3.70
N LEU A 77 16.73 0.08 4.02
CA LEU A 77 16.79 1.45 3.52
C LEU A 77 18.02 2.22 4.03
N GLU A 78 18.39 2.03 5.29
CA GLU A 78 19.64 2.59 5.85
C GLU A 78 20.88 2.07 5.10
N HIS A 79 20.89 0.77 4.77
CA HIS A 79 21.97 0.16 4.03
C HIS A 79 22.03 0.68 2.58
N ALA A 80 20.90 0.66 1.87
CA ALA A 80 20.79 1.10 0.47
C ALA A 80 21.07 2.61 0.32
N GLY A 81 20.59 3.41 1.25
CA GLY A 81 20.77 4.88 1.30
C GLY A 81 22.10 5.33 1.93
N LYS A 82 23.03 4.39 2.22
CA LYS A 82 24.31 4.69 2.86
C LYS A 82 24.17 5.56 4.13
N GLY A 83 23.16 5.22 4.95
CA GLY A 83 22.83 5.93 6.19
C GLY A 83 21.85 7.10 6.03
N THR A 84 21.45 7.44 4.81
CA THR A 84 20.42 8.46 4.58
C THR A 84 19.07 7.76 4.35
N LEU A 85 18.08 8.06 5.21
CA LEU A 85 16.72 7.54 5.03
C LEU A 85 15.87 8.50 4.19
N PRO A 86 15.05 7.99 3.28
CA PRO A 86 14.02 8.81 2.64
C PRO A 86 12.97 9.24 3.69
N PHE A 87 12.13 10.21 3.33
CA PHE A 87 10.98 10.54 4.16
C PHE A 87 10.04 9.32 4.22
N LEU A 88 9.81 8.82 5.43
CA LEU A 88 8.92 7.69 5.68
C LEU A 88 7.71 8.16 6.49
N CYS A 89 6.53 7.83 6.00
CA CYS A 89 5.29 8.02 6.78
C CYS A 89 5.23 7.04 7.95
N ALA A 90 4.51 7.43 8.99
CA ALA A 90 4.26 6.55 10.13
C ALA A 90 3.51 5.27 9.68
N PRO A 91 3.84 4.11 10.28
CA PRO A 91 3.18 2.87 9.94
C PRO A 91 1.69 2.92 10.27
N VAL A 92 0.85 2.49 9.33
CA VAL A 92 -0.59 2.35 9.51
C VAL A 92 -0.92 0.88 9.56
N LYS A 93 -1.54 0.45 10.65
CA LYS A 93 -2.03 -0.93 10.77
C LYS A 93 -3.24 -1.12 9.86
N ARG A 94 -3.13 -2.06 8.92
CA ARG A 94 -4.26 -2.50 8.09
C ARG A 94 -4.72 -3.87 8.57
N ALA A 95 -6.01 -4.05 8.82
CA ALA A 95 -6.57 -5.36 9.07
C ALA A 95 -6.61 -6.16 7.76
N ALA A 96 -6.35 -7.46 7.86
CA ALA A 96 -6.43 -8.36 6.70
C ALA A 96 -7.85 -8.43 6.09
N THR A 97 -8.87 -8.06 6.89
CA THR A 97 -10.28 -8.05 6.51
C THR A 97 -10.75 -6.74 5.88
N ASP A 98 -9.91 -5.71 5.80
CA ASP A 98 -10.32 -4.40 5.27
C ASP A 98 -10.57 -4.43 3.75
N HIS A 99 -9.92 -5.37 3.06
CA HIS A 99 -9.98 -5.48 1.61
C HIS A 99 -10.30 -6.90 1.16
N MET A 100 -10.94 -7.01 -0.01
CA MET A 100 -11.20 -8.28 -0.67
C MET A 100 -9.87 -8.95 -1.06
N LEU A 101 -9.70 -10.20 -0.65
CA LEU A 101 -8.57 -11.02 -1.07
C LEU A 101 -8.84 -11.54 -2.49
N ILE A 102 -8.06 -11.07 -3.44
CA ILE A 102 -8.10 -11.50 -4.84
C ILE A 102 -6.74 -12.17 -5.10
N ASP A 103 -6.75 -13.45 -5.41
CA ASP A 103 -5.52 -14.18 -5.74
C ASP A 103 -4.90 -13.70 -7.05
N ALA A 104 -3.64 -14.09 -7.28
CA ALA A 104 -2.87 -13.60 -8.42
C ALA A 104 -3.50 -13.98 -9.76
N ALA A 105 -3.98 -15.23 -9.91
CA ALA A 105 -4.58 -15.72 -11.14
C ALA A 105 -5.91 -15.02 -11.44
N THR A 106 -6.76 -14.85 -10.44
CA THR A 106 -8.02 -14.09 -10.56
C THR A 106 -7.75 -12.63 -10.92
N ARG A 107 -6.74 -12.00 -10.29
CA ARG A 107 -6.35 -10.62 -10.56
C ARG A 107 -5.87 -10.43 -11.99
N GLU A 108 -5.09 -11.37 -12.51
CA GLU A 108 -4.61 -11.39 -13.90
C GLU A 108 -5.77 -11.61 -14.86
N SER A 109 -6.64 -12.59 -14.58
CA SER A 109 -7.82 -12.90 -15.40
C SER A 109 -8.83 -11.76 -15.50
N LEU A 110 -8.99 -10.97 -14.42
CA LEU A 110 -9.88 -9.80 -14.40
C LEU A 110 -9.25 -8.55 -15.01
N GLU A 111 -7.97 -8.58 -15.36
CA GLU A 111 -7.22 -7.46 -15.93
C GLU A 111 -7.44 -6.13 -15.18
N LEU A 112 -7.41 -6.17 -13.83
CA LEU A 112 -7.79 -5.04 -12.99
C LEU A 112 -6.90 -3.81 -13.20
N VAL A 113 -5.58 -3.97 -13.10
CA VAL A 113 -4.60 -2.87 -13.19
C VAL A 113 -3.64 -3.03 -14.36
N ARG A 114 -3.55 -4.24 -14.91
CA ARG A 114 -2.76 -4.59 -16.09
C ARG A 114 -3.56 -5.56 -16.95
N SER A 115 -3.43 -5.41 -18.27
CA SER A 115 -4.00 -6.34 -19.25
C SER A 115 -3.18 -7.63 -19.35
N ALA A 116 -3.68 -8.62 -20.07
CA ALA A 116 -2.97 -9.88 -20.34
C ALA A 116 -1.61 -9.68 -21.01
N SER A 117 -1.39 -8.54 -21.71
CA SER A 117 -0.08 -8.17 -22.25
C SER A 117 0.89 -7.60 -21.21
N GLY A 118 0.49 -7.48 -19.95
CA GLY A 118 1.26 -6.87 -18.87
C GLY A 118 1.28 -5.33 -18.88
N SER A 119 0.63 -4.70 -19.86
CA SER A 119 0.56 -3.25 -19.96
C SER A 119 -0.62 -2.70 -19.17
N ARG A 120 -0.61 -1.38 -18.86
CA ARG A 120 -1.78 -0.71 -18.31
C ARG A 120 -2.90 -0.59 -19.33
N SER A 121 -2.55 -0.39 -20.60
CA SER A 121 -3.50 -0.25 -21.69
C SER A 121 -4.36 -1.49 -21.84
N GLY A 122 -5.66 -1.31 -21.93
CA GLY A 122 -6.67 -2.38 -22.01
C GLY A 122 -7.12 -2.92 -20.66
N SER A 123 -6.56 -2.47 -19.53
CA SER A 123 -7.04 -2.87 -18.20
C SER A 123 -8.29 -2.12 -17.75
N LEU A 124 -8.97 -2.62 -16.71
CA LEU A 124 -10.09 -1.92 -16.07
C LEU A 124 -9.65 -0.53 -15.55
N LEU A 125 -8.45 -0.44 -14.97
CA LEU A 125 -7.88 0.83 -14.55
C LEU A 125 -7.76 1.82 -15.71
N ASP A 126 -7.28 1.38 -16.87
CA ASP A 126 -7.14 2.24 -18.05
C ASP A 126 -8.52 2.76 -18.52
N ALA A 127 -9.53 1.90 -18.52
CA ALA A 127 -10.87 2.27 -18.90
C ALA A 127 -11.51 3.31 -17.96
N LEU A 128 -11.21 3.24 -16.65
CA LEU A 128 -11.85 4.07 -15.63
C LEU A 128 -11.08 5.33 -15.29
N ASP A 129 -9.75 5.35 -15.48
CA ASP A 129 -8.92 6.46 -15.02
C ASP A 129 -9.18 7.76 -15.80
N ARG A 130 -9.73 8.71 -15.09
CA ARG A 130 -9.92 10.11 -15.51
C ARG A 130 -9.31 11.06 -14.48
N SER A 131 -8.35 10.59 -13.70
CA SER A 131 -7.66 11.37 -12.67
C SER A 131 -6.95 12.56 -13.29
N VAL A 132 -6.85 13.64 -12.54
CA VAL A 132 -6.16 14.87 -12.96
C VAL A 132 -4.88 15.12 -12.18
N THR A 133 -4.56 14.22 -11.25
CA THR A 133 -3.32 14.25 -10.45
C THR A 133 -2.69 12.86 -10.40
N PRO A 134 -1.35 12.75 -10.33
CA PRO A 134 -0.68 11.47 -10.14
C PRO A 134 -1.10 10.78 -8.84
N GLY A 135 -1.29 11.53 -7.74
CA GLY A 135 -1.79 11.00 -6.47
C GLY A 135 -3.17 10.37 -6.60
N GLY A 136 -4.10 11.03 -7.33
CA GLY A 136 -5.43 10.48 -7.63
C GLY A 136 -5.37 9.20 -8.47
N ALA A 137 -4.49 9.15 -9.46
CA ALA A 137 -4.29 7.95 -10.28
C ALA A 137 -3.75 6.77 -9.44
N ARG A 138 -2.79 7.03 -8.52
CA ARG A 138 -2.27 6.02 -7.59
C ARG A 138 -3.36 5.50 -6.65
N LEU A 139 -4.20 6.40 -6.11
CA LEU A 139 -5.32 6.02 -5.23
C LEU A 139 -6.33 5.15 -5.99
N LEU A 140 -6.74 5.55 -7.19
CA LEU A 140 -7.67 4.77 -8.01
C LEU A 140 -7.11 3.37 -8.31
N ALA A 141 -5.84 3.27 -8.69
CA ALA A 141 -5.18 1.99 -8.93
C ALA A 141 -5.17 1.10 -7.66
N SER A 142 -4.90 1.70 -6.49
CA SER A 142 -4.96 1.00 -5.21
C SER A 142 -6.37 0.52 -4.88
N ASP A 143 -7.39 1.34 -5.09
CA ASP A 143 -8.78 1.01 -4.79
C ASP A 143 -9.33 -0.09 -5.70
N ILE A 144 -9.01 -0.07 -7.00
CA ILE A 144 -9.36 -1.14 -7.95
C ILE A 144 -8.62 -2.43 -7.59
N GLY A 145 -7.35 -2.31 -7.26
CA GLY A 145 -6.51 -3.47 -6.90
C GLY A 145 -6.85 -4.09 -5.54
N ALA A 146 -7.49 -3.37 -4.64
CA ALA A 146 -7.84 -3.80 -3.30
C ALA A 146 -9.22 -3.26 -2.86
N PRO A 147 -10.32 -3.80 -3.41
CA PRO A 147 -11.68 -3.36 -3.07
C PRO A 147 -11.97 -3.49 -1.58
N LEU A 148 -12.67 -2.52 -1.02
CA LEU A 148 -13.10 -2.54 0.37
C LEU A 148 -14.12 -3.65 0.63
N MET A 149 -14.14 -4.18 1.86
CA MET A 149 -15.11 -5.15 2.34
C MET A 149 -16.16 -4.52 3.29
N ASP A 150 -15.83 -3.41 3.93
CA ASP A 150 -16.75 -2.72 4.84
C ASP A 150 -17.83 -1.98 4.07
N ARG A 151 -19.10 -2.37 4.32
CA ARG A 151 -20.26 -1.82 3.63
C ARG A 151 -20.43 -0.31 3.86
N ALA A 152 -20.17 0.16 5.07
CA ALA A 152 -20.37 1.57 5.39
C ALA A 152 -19.32 2.43 4.67
N ALA A 153 -18.05 1.98 4.64
CA ALA A 153 -17.00 2.65 3.91
C ALA A 153 -17.26 2.66 2.40
N ILE A 154 -17.76 1.54 1.83
CA ILE A 154 -18.15 1.47 0.42
C ILE A 154 -19.26 2.49 0.15
N GLN A 155 -20.32 2.51 0.97
CA GLN A 155 -21.45 3.42 0.78
C GLN A 155 -21.01 4.88 0.84
N SER A 156 -20.18 5.24 1.81
CA SER A 156 -19.63 6.59 1.93
C SER A 156 -18.87 7.05 0.68
N ARG A 157 -18.09 6.14 0.05
CA ARG A 157 -17.41 6.45 -1.22
C ARG A 157 -18.41 6.63 -2.38
N LEU A 158 -19.41 5.77 -2.46
CA LEU A 158 -20.47 5.87 -3.48
C LEU A 158 -21.27 7.16 -3.33
N ASP A 159 -21.58 7.58 -2.10
CA ASP A 159 -22.27 8.84 -1.82
C ASP A 159 -21.45 10.05 -2.30
N LEU A 160 -20.13 10.01 -2.10
CA LEU A 160 -19.23 11.04 -2.61
C LEU A 160 -19.20 11.08 -4.14
N VAL A 161 -19.18 9.91 -4.80
CA VAL A 161 -19.28 9.82 -6.26
C VAL A 161 -20.58 10.41 -6.75
N ASN A 162 -21.71 10.03 -6.14
CA ASN A 162 -23.04 10.56 -6.49
C ASN A 162 -23.10 12.08 -6.30
N HIS A 163 -22.55 12.60 -5.21
CA HIS A 163 -22.49 14.06 -5.00
C HIS A 163 -21.82 14.77 -6.19
N TYR A 164 -20.70 14.26 -6.71
CA TYR A 164 -20.02 14.91 -7.84
C TYR A 164 -20.64 14.57 -9.20
N VAL A 165 -21.42 13.48 -9.33
CA VAL A 165 -22.24 13.20 -10.51
C VAL A 165 -23.36 14.26 -10.61
N ASP A 166 -24.07 14.50 -9.50
CA ASP A 166 -25.21 15.39 -9.44
C ASP A 166 -24.82 16.88 -9.47
N ASN A 167 -23.60 17.21 -9.00
CA ASN A 167 -23.10 18.57 -8.88
C ASN A 167 -21.92 18.85 -9.84
N GLY A 168 -22.22 18.99 -11.14
CA GLY A 168 -21.23 19.21 -12.18
C GLY A 168 -20.32 20.41 -11.93
N GLY A 169 -20.88 21.54 -11.48
CA GLY A 169 -20.11 22.75 -11.16
C GLY A 169 -19.10 22.53 -10.02
N ALA A 170 -19.50 21.84 -8.95
CA ALA A 170 -18.60 21.48 -7.85
C ALA A 170 -17.48 20.53 -8.31
N ARG A 171 -17.83 19.54 -9.13
CA ARG A 171 -16.86 18.62 -9.74
C ARG A 171 -15.81 19.36 -10.57
N ASP A 172 -16.24 20.29 -11.44
CA ASP A 172 -15.34 21.01 -12.33
C ASP A 172 -14.42 21.98 -11.56
N ALA A 173 -14.97 22.67 -10.55
CA ALA A 173 -14.18 23.52 -9.65
C ALA A 173 -13.14 22.69 -8.87
N MET A 174 -13.53 21.54 -8.32
CA MET A 174 -12.60 20.64 -7.62
C MET A 174 -11.50 20.13 -8.56
N ARG A 175 -11.84 19.72 -9.78
CA ARG A 175 -10.85 19.24 -10.77
C ARG A 175 -9.89 20.36 -11.19
N ALA A 176 -10.37 21.60 -11.31
CA ALA A 176 -9.52 22.75 -11.60
C ALA A 176 -8.54 23.03 -10.45
N ALA A 177 -9.01 23.00 -9.21
CA ALA A 177 -8.15 23.17 -8.04
C ALA A 177 -7.09 22.05 -7.92
N LEU A 178 -7.47 20.79 -8.14
CA LEU A 178 -6.55 19.64 -8.09
C LEU A 178 -5.44 19.73 -9.15
N ARG A 179 -5.70 20.25 -10.35
CA ARG A 179 -4.67 20.45 -11.39
C ARG A 179 -3.60 21.45 -11.00
N ALA A 180 -3.91 22.37 -10.09
CA ALA A 180 -2.97 23.40 -9.61
C ALA A 180 -2.08 22.88 -8.46
N LEU A 181 -2.35 21.68 -7.90
CA LEU A 181 -1.55 21.09 -6.82
C LEU A 181 -0.26 20.47 -7.36
N PRO A 182 0.88 20.66 -6.67
CA PRO A 182 2.10 19.93 -6.98
C PRO A 182 1.90 18.43 -6.68
N ASP A 183 2.66 17.57 -7.38
CA ASP A 183 2.75 16.15 -7.03
C ASP A 183 3.66 16.00 -5.79
N VAL A 184 3.09 15.57 -4.69
CA VAL A 184 3.78 15.33 -3.40
C VAL A 184 3.84 13.85 -3.06
#